data_5ac2657a926e8032212c2d5cfc95e2ee
#
_entry.id   5ac2657a926e8032212c2d5cfc95e2ee
#
_cell.length_a   1.000
_cell.length_b   1.000
_cell.length_c   1.000
_cell.angle_alpha   90.00
_cell.angle_beta   90.00
_cell.angle_gamma   90.00
#
_symmetry.space_group_name_H-M   'P 1'
#
loop_
_entity.id
_entity.type
_entity.pdbx_description
1 polymer ?
#
loop_
_entity_poly.entity_id
_entity_poly.type
_entity_poly.pdbx_seq_one_letter_code
_entity_poly.pdbx_strand_id
1 'polypeptide(L)'
;MSDRENYDVINHVGTKYAKSAQFYDAFGIGYSTFSSAPNDLHRIRCSGLNPFFSRKMVLELGDVVQSKAEKLCELVAKKCSRGESVDLHHCLLAVSVDVFTDYAFGNCYNLLDRPDLGLDFFAMVQGIRCMMWIFFQWPGLQKILLLIPAPIAMRTSPPLKQVLSLQAVNQLPIPLGK
;
A
#
# COMPACT_ATOMS: atom_id res chain seq x y z
N MET A 1 14.18 23.67 2.43
CA MET A 1 13.78 23.70 1.01
C MET A 1 12.27 23.87 0.91
N SER A 2 11.78 25.08 1.05
CA SER A 2 10.35 25.40 0.94
C SER A 2 10.09 26.43 -0.17
N ASP A 3 11.03 26.53 -1.11
CA ASP A 3 10.93 27.47 -2.21
C ASP A 3 10.20 26.81 -3.38
N ARG A 4 9.19 27.50 -3.91
CA ARG A 4 8.37 27.04 -5.04
C ARG A 4 9.20 26.77 -6.28
N GLU A 5 10.22 27.60 -6.53
CA GLU A 5 11.10 27.46 -7.70
C GLU A 5 11.86 26.15 -7.66
N ASN A 6 12.33 25.70 -6.49
CA ASN A 6 13.00 24.41 -6.33
C ASN A 6 12.06 23.23 -6.60
N TYR A 7 10.77 23.36 -6.23
CA TYR A 7 9.79 22.32 -6.54
C TYR A 7 9.62 22.14 -8.05
N ASP A 8 9.48 23.25 -8.78
CA ASP A 8 9.29 23.21 -10.22
C ASP A 8 10.51 22.67 -10.97
N VAL A 9 11.73 22.93 -10.46
CA VAL A 9 12.98 22.37 -11.03
C VAL A 9 13.08 20.86 -10.81
N ILE A 10 12.70 20.38 -9.62
CA ILE A 10 12.90 18.97 -9.26
C ILE A 10 11.78 18.08 -9.82
N ASN A 11 10.53 18.55 -9.81
CA ASN A 11 9.36 17.72 -10.09
C ASN A 11 8.74 17.94 -11.48
N HIS A 12 9.37 18.73 -12.37
CA HIS A 12 8.81 18.94 -13.70
C HIS A 12 8.88 17.65 -14.56
N VAL A 13 7.98 17.55 -15.52
CA VAL A 13 7.97 16.42 -16.47
C VAL A 13 9.26 16.41 -17.28
N GLY A 14 9.97 15.27 -17.28
CA GLY A 14 11.26 15.14 -17.97
C GLY A 14 12.47 15.56 -17.13
N THR A 15 12.28 15.78 -15.82
CA THR A 15 13.41 16.07 -14.91
C THR A 15 14.51 15.00 -14.98
N LYS A 16 15.77 15.45 -14.86
CA LYS A 16 16.94 14.57 -14.74
C LYS A 16 17.12 13.95 -13.33
N TYR A 17 16.38 14.48 -12.35
CA TYR A 17 16.49 14.01 -10.98
C TYR A 17 15.75 12.68 -10.83
N ALA A 18 16.43 11.68 -10.29
CA ALA A 18 15.87 10.36 -10.00
C ALA A 18 15.59 10.18 -8.51
N LYS A 19 14.77 9.21 -8.19
CA LYS A 19 14.52 8.78 -6.80
C LYS A 19 15.81 8.23 -6.18
N SER A 20 15.99 8.40 -4.86
CA SER A 20 17.09 7.78 -4.14
C SER A 20 16.93 6.26 -4.11
N ALA A 21 17.77 5.53 -4.83
CA ALA A 21 17.73 4.07 -4.86
C ALA A 21 17.83 3.48 -3.44
N GLN A 22 18.75 3.98 -2.62
CA GLN A 22 18.94 3.51 -1.25
C GLN A 22 17.67 3.59 -0.40
N PHE A 23 16.91 4.68 -0.55
CA PHE A 23 15.65 4.86 0.18
C PHE A 23 14.58 3.88 -0.29
N TYR A 24 14.43 3.73 -1.60
CA TYR A 24 13.38 2.88 -2.17
C TYR A 24 13.71 1.38 -2.10
N ASP A 25 14.98 1.00 -2.12
CA ASP A 25 15.42 -0.39 -1.96
C ASP A 25 15.09 -0.93 -0.56
N ALA A 26 15.04 -0.06 0.46
CA ALA A 26 14.64 -0.46 1.81
C ALA A 26 13.21 -1.00 1.92
N PHE A 27 12.33 -0.72 0.94
CA PHE A 27 11.00 -1.32 0.89
C PHE A 27 11.00 -2.81 0.46
N GLY A 28 12.09 -3.31 -0.13
CA GLY A 28 12.20 -4.70 -0.56
C GLY A 28 11.27 -5.12 -1.70
N ILE A 29 10.61 -4.17 -2.38
CA ILE A 29 9.64 -4.39 -3.46
C ILE A 29 10.17 -3.89 -4.80
N GLY A 30 11.37 -4.34 -5.17
CA GLY A 30 12.13 -3.83 -6.34
C GLY A 30 11.40 -3.84 -7.68
N TYR A 31 10.38 -4.67 -7.84
CA TYR A 31 9.58 -4.76 -9.07
C TYR A 31 8.37 -3.82 -9.11
N SER A 32 8.08 -3.11 -8.02
CA SER A 32 6.94 -2.18 -8.00
C SER A 32 7.26 -0.86 -8.73
N THR A 33 6.22 -0.23 -9.27
CA THR A 33 6.31 1.11 -9.85
C THR A 33 6.80 2.13 -8.82
N PHE A 34 6.35 1.98 -7.58
CA PHE A 34 6.73 2.85 -6.47
C PHE A 34 8.23 2.84 -6.19
N SER A 35 8.86 1.66 -6.13
CA SER A 35 10.28 1.49 -5.81
C SER A 35 11.23 1.64 -7.01
N SER A 36 10.71 1.85 -8.22
CA SER A 36 11.55 2.09 -9.39
C SER A 36 12.31 3.41 -9.25
N ALA A 37 13.62 3.34 -8.96
CA ALA A 37 14.47 4.51 -8.84
C ALA A 37 14.85 5.13 -10.20
N PRO A 38 15.22 4.36 -11.26
CA PRO A 38 15.51 4.92 -12.58
C PRO A 38 14.24 5.51 -13.22
N ASN A 39 14.33 6.74 -13.72
CA ASN A 39 13.19 7.46 -14.31
C ASN A 39 12.56 6.72 -15.49
N ASP A 40 13.37 6.14 -16.37
CA ASP A 40 12.89 5.42 -17.54
C ASP A 40 12.09 4.17 -17.15
N LEU A 41 12.62 3.38 -16.22
CA LEU A 41 11.92 2.20 -15.70
C LEU A 41 10.62 2.58 -14.99
N HIS A 42 10.65 3.64 -14.18
CA HIS A 42 9.47 4.17 -13.52
C HIS A 42 8.40 4.59 -14.54
N ARG A 43 8.79 5.32 -15.61
CA ARG A 43 7.88 5.76 -16.66
C ARG A 43 7.24 4.59 -17.41
N ILE A 44 8.04 3.57 -17.77
CA ILE A 44 7.52 2.35 -18.43
C ILE A 44 6.49 1.65 -17.54
N ARG A 45 6.79 1.48 -16.25
CA ARG A 45 5.86 0.82 -15.31
C ARG A 45 4.61 1.65 -15.05
N CYS A 46 4.73 2.97 -14.93
CA CYS A 46 3.60 3.88 -14.78
C CYS A 46 2.69 3.88 -16.01
N SER A 47 3.25 3.79 -17.22
CA SER A 47 2.45 3.80 -18.44
C SER A 47 1.46 2.63 -18.48
N GLY A 48 1.82 1.47 -17.93
CA GLY A 48 0.92 0.32 -17.79
C GLY A 48 -0.21 0.54 -16.78
N LEU A 49 0.01 1.38 -15.76
CA LEU A 49 -0.99 1.67 -14.72
C LEU A 49 -1.90 2.86 -15.06
N ASN A 50 -1.43 3.79 -15.88
CA ASN A 50 -2.15 5.03 -16.20
C ASN A 50 -3.60 4.81 -16.70
N PRO A 51 -3.91 3.81 -17.55
CA PRO A 51 -5.28 3.56 -17.99
C PRO A 51 -6.23 3.27 -16.82
N PHE A 52 -5.76 2.50 -15.80
CA PHE A 52 -6.58 2.16 -14.63
C PHE A 52 -6.88 3.38 -13.75
N PHE A 53 -5.95 4.34 -13.67
CA PHE A 53 -6.12 5.56 -12.89
C PHE A 53 -6.52 6.77 -13.74
N SER A 54 -7.03 6.53 -14.94
CA SER A 54 -7.58 7.59 -15.79
C SER A 54 -8.83 8.20 -15.16
N ARG A 55 -9.10 9.48 -15.50
CA ARG A 55 -10.30 10.18 -15.02
C ARG A 55 -11.59 9.41 -15.33
N LYS A 56 -11.68 8.77 -16.50
CA LYS A 56 -12.83 7.95 -16.87
C LYS A 56 -13.03 6.80 -15.88
N MET A 57 -12.00 6.01 -15.64
CA MET A 57 -12.07 4.86 -14.73
C MET A 57 -12.37 5.27 -13.29
N VAL A 58 -11.81 6.40 -12.84
CA VAL A 58 -12.11 6.94 -11.51
C VAL A 58 -13.57 7.39 -11.39
N LEU A 59 -14.17 7.92 -12.45
CA LEU A 59 -15.59 8.27 -12.44
C LEU A 59 -16.49 7.02 -12.42
N GLU A 60 -16.09 5.94 -13.09
CA GLU A 60 -16.79 4.65 -13.05
C GLU A 60 -16.72 3.98 -11.66
N LEU A 61 -15.74 4.37 -10.83
CA LEU A 61 -15.64 3.93 -9.44
C LEU A 61 -16.72 4.56 -8.53
N GLY A 62 -17.45 5.57 -9.01
CA GLY A 62 -18.44 6.30 -8.23
C GLY A 62 -19.46 5.39 -7.53
N ASP A 63 -19.98 4.39 -8.21
CA ASP A 63 -20.97 3.46 -7.68
C ASP A 63 -20.41 2.59 -6.55
N VAL A 64 -19.15 2.15 -6.70
CA VAL A 64 -18.45 1.38 -5.65
C VAL A 64 -18.27 2.24 -4.40
N VAL A 65 -17.79 3.48 -4.58
CA VAL A 65 -17.60 4.42 -3.45
C VAL A 65 -18.94 4.70 -2.77
N GLN A 66 -20.00 4.96 -3.55
CA GLN A 66 -21.33 5.24 -3.02
C GLN A 66 -21.85 4.06 -2.20
N SER A 67 -21.78 2.84 -2.72
CA SER A 67 -22.20 1.63 -2.01
C SER A 67 -21.47 1.43 -0.67
N LYS A 68 -20.14 1.66 -0.64
CA LYS A 68 -19.37 1.55 0.62
C LYS A 68 -19.70 2.70 1.59
N ALA A 69 -19.98 3.90 1.08
CA ALA A 69 -20.39 5.04 1.90
C ALA A 69 -21.77 4.80 2.54
N GLU A 70 -22.74 4.28 1.80
CA GLU A 70 -24.05 3.91 2.32
C GLU A 70 -23.94 2.86 3.42
N LYS A 71 -23.14 1.83 3.20
CA LYS A 71 -22.85 0.79 4.18
C LYS A 71 -22.20 1.36 5.46
N LEU A 72 -21.29 2.33 5.32
CA LEU A 72 -20.74 3.04 6.48
C LEU A 72 -21.82 3.80 7.24
N CYS A 73 -22.70 4.52 6.54
CA CYS A 73 -23.79 5.26 7.15
C CYS A 73 -24.74 4.34 7.94
N GLU A 74 -25.09 3.18 7.38
CA GLU A 74 -25.90 2.16 8.07
C GLU A 74 -25.21 1.64 9.33
N LEU A 75 -23.91 1.35 9.26
CA LEU A 75 -23.11 0.88 10.39
C LEU A 75 -23.09 1.93 11.52
N VAL A 76 -22.85 3.20 11.16
CA VAL A 76 -22.86 4.30 12.13
C VAL A 76 -24.22 4.48 12.74
N ALA A 77 -25.31 4.50 11.94
CA ALA A 77 -26.68 4.64 12.43
C ALA A 77 -27.05 3.49 13.40
N LYS A 78 -26.67 2.26 13.07
CA LYS A 78 -26.91 1.09 13.91
C LYS A 78 -26.16 1.17 15.25
N LYS A 79 -24.91 1.61 15.25
CA LYS A 79 -24.14 1.80 16.50
C LYS A 79 -24.70 2.94 17.34
N CYS A 80 -25.03 4.07 16.72
CA CYS A 80 -25.65 5.21 17.41
C CYS A 80 -26.99 4.85 18.06
N SER A 81 -27.84 4.06 17.38
CA SER A 81 -29.14 3.62 17.96
C SER A 81 -28.97 2.72 19.17
N ARG A 82 -27.81 2.08 19.34
CA ARG A 82 -27.48 1.26 20.52
C ARG A 82 -26.74 2.04 21.60
N GLY A 83 -26.49 3.33 21.40
CA GLY A 83 -25.68 4.14 22.30
C GLY A 83 -24.19 3.76 22.35
N GLU A 84 -23.71 3.03 21.32
CA GLU A 84 -22.32 2.63 21.20
C GLU A 84 -21.48 3.78 20.60
N SER A 85 -20.25 3.95 21.10
CA SER A 85 -19.28 4.87 20.49
C SER A 85 -18.78 4.35 19.14
N VAL A 86 -18.56 5.25 18.18
CA VAL A 86 -18.05 4.93 16.84
C VAL A 86 -16.69 5.55 16.65
N ASP A 87 -15.70 4.73 16.36
CA ASP A 87 -14.38 5.21 15.90
C ASP A 87 -14.42 5.50 14.40
N LEU A 88 -14.71 6.75 14.05
CA LEU A 88 -14.79 7.19 12.65
C LEU A 88 -13.45 7.05 11.91
N HIS A 89 -12.32 7.16 12.61
CA HIS A 89 -11.01 6.97 11.98
C HIS A 89 -10.86 5.56 11.41
N HIS A 90 -11.14 4.53 12.22
CA HIS A 90 -11.08 3.14 11.75
C HIS A 90 -12.16 2.83 10.70
N CYS A 91 -13.36 3.41 10.84
CA CYS A 91 -14.40 3.26 9.83
C CYS A 91 -13.96 3.80 8.46
N LEU A 92 -13.38 4.99 8.40
CA LEU A 92 -12.91 5.61 7.15
C LEU A 92 -11.72 4.86 6.56
N LEU A 93 -10.82 4.34 7.40
CA LEU A 93 -9.74 3.47 6.94
C LEU A 93 -10.29 2.18 6.31
N ALA A 94 -11.27 1.54 6.94
CA ALA A 94 -11.91 0.33 6.42
C ALA A 94 -12.59 0.58 5.08
N VAL A 95 -13.36 1.68 4.93
CA VAL A 95 -13.94 2.10 3.63
C VAL A 95 -12.86 2.25 2.58
N SER A 96 -11.77 2.97 2.90
CA SER A 96 -10.71 3.23 1.93
C SER A 96 -10.05 1.94 1.43
N VAL A 97 -9.80 0.99 2.32
CA VAL A 97 -9.23 -0.31 1.96
C VAL A 97 -10.23 -1.13 1.14
N ASP A 98 -11.50 -1.17 1.54
CA ASP A 98 -12.54 -1.93 0.84
C ASP A 98 -12.78 -1.39 -0.57
N VAL A 99 -12.83 -0.06 -0.76
CA VAL A 99 -12.95 0.58 -2.08
C VAL A 99 -11.72 0.26 -2.93
N PHE A 100 -10.51 0.42 -2.36
CA PHE A 100 -9.28 0.19 -3.10
C PHE A 100 -9.10 -1.27 -3.52
N THR A 101 -9.36 -2.22 -2.64
CA THR A 101 -9.19 -3.64 -2.93
C THR A 101 -10.23 -4.17 -3.90
N ASP A 102 -11.45 -3.67 -3.82
CA ASP A 102 -12.51 -3.97 -4.77
C ASP A 102 -12.14 -3.49 -6.18
N TYR A 103 -11.70 -2.24 -6.28
CA TYR A 103 -11.29 -1.64 -7.55
C TYR A 103 -10.03 -2.25 -8.15
N ALA A 104 -8.95 -2.33 -7.35
CA ALA A 104 -7.64 -2.71 -7.87
C ALA A 104 -7.49 -4.21 -8.12
N PHE A 105 -8.20 -5.04 -7.34
CA PHE A 105 -8.04 -6.49 -7.36
C PHE A 105 -9.33 -7.25 -7.70
N GLY A 106 -10.47 -6.57 -7.81
CA GLY A 106 -11.77 -7.20 -8.00
C GLY A 106 -12.17 -8.14 -6.84
N ASN A 107 -11.52 -7.99 -5.69
CA ASN A 107 -11.74 -8.80 -4.51
C ASN A 107 -11.68 -7.92 -3.25
N CYS A 108 -12.84 -7.57 -2.74
CA CYS A 108 -12.97 -6.70 -1.56
C CYS A 108 -12.58 -7.45 -0.28
N TYR A 109 -11.81 -6.78 0.60
CA TYR A 109 -11.46 -7.34 1.91
C TYR A 109 -12.62 -7.34 2.91
N ASN A 110 -13.68 -6.57 2.62
CA ASN A 110 -14.91 -6.48 3.44
C ASN A 110 -14.60 -6.16 4.91
N LEU A 111 -13.70 -5.21 5.15
CA LEU A 111 -13.32 -4.80 6.50
C LEU A 111 -14.51 -4.15 7.24
N LEU A 112 -15.41 -3.48 6.52
CA LEU A 112 -16.63 -2.90 7.08
C LEU A 112 -17.59 -3.96 7.66
N ASP A 113 -17.53 -5.21 7.20
CA ASP A 113 -18.35 -6.31 7.71
C ASP A 113 -17.78 -6.95 8.96
N ARG A 114 -16.52 -6.70 9.26
CA ARG A 114 -15.86 -7.26 10.43
C ARG A 114 -16.26 -6.51 11.69
N PRO A 115 -16.51 -7.22 12.80
CA PRO A 115 -16.87 -6.58 14.06
C PRO A 115 -15.78 -5.65 14.60
N ASP A 116 -14.52 -5.95 14.29
CA ASP A 116 -13.32 -5.19 14.66
C ASP A 116 -12.91 -4.15 13.61
N LEU A 117 -13.67 -4.02 12.49
CA LEU A 117 -13.34 -3.12 11.36
C LEU A 117 -11.92 -3.33 10.81
N GLY A 118 -11.37 -4.53 10.97
CA GLY A 118 -10.02 -4.87 10.52
C GLY A 118 -8.90 -4.27 11.37
N LEU A 119 -9.10 -4.10 12.67
CA LEU A 119 -8.06 -3.62 13.60
C LEU A 119 -6.79 -4.46 13.53
N ASP A 120 -6.91 -5.78 13.40
CA ASP A 120 -5.79 -6.71 13.21
C ASP A 120 -4.99 -6.38 11.93
N PHE A 121 -5.67 -6.10 10.84
CA PHE A 121 -5.06 -5.69 9.57
C PHE A 121 -4.29 -4.37 9.73
N PHE A 122 -4.89 -3.37 10.37
CA PHE A 122 -4.24 -2.07 10.56
C PHE A 122 -3.07 -2.15 11.55
N ALA A 123 -3.19 -2.93 12.62
CA ALA A 123 -2.09 -3.18 13.55
C ALA A 123 -0.88 -3.81 12.85
N MET A 124 -1.14 -4.73 11.93
CA MET A 124 -0.12 -5.34 11.10
C MET A 124 0.56 -4.33 10.15
N VAL A 125 -0.21 -3.50 9.45
CA VAL A 125 0.32 -2.42 8.58
C VAL A 125 1.18 -1.46 9.39
N GLN A 126 0.76 -1.12 10.61
CA GLN A 126 1.52 -0.30 11.53
C GLN A 126 2.86 -0.95 11.92
N GLY A 127 2.85 -2.24 12.20
CA GLY A 127 4.07 -3.01 12.50
C GLY A 127 5.06 -3.02 11.33
N ILE A 128 4.58 -3.17 10.10
CA ILE A 128 5.41 -3.06 8.89
C ILE A 128 6.04 -1.67 8.80
N ARG A 129 5.28 -0.61 9.07
CA ARG A 129 5.78 0.77 9.04
C ARG A 129 6.92 0.99 10.03
N CYS A 130 6.79 0.47 11.25
CA CYS A 130 7.86 0.55 12.26
C CYS A 130 9.12 -0.20 11.82
N MET A 131 8.97 -1.38 11.23
CA MET A 131 10.08 -2.17 10.72
C MET A 131 10.77 -1.51 9.52
N MET A 132 10.00 -0.89 8.62
CA MET A 132 10.53 -0.11 7.51
C MET A 132 11.45 1.02 8.00
N TRP A 133 11.08 1.69 9.10
CA TRP A 133 11.90 2.74 9.69
C TRP A 133 13.28 2.22 10.11
N ILE A 134 13.36 1.02 10.68
CA ILE A 134 14.61 0.35 11.04
C ILE A 134 15.45 0.05 9.78
N PHE A 135 14.84 -0.43 8.71
CA PHE A 135 15.54 -0.70 7.45
C PHE A 135 16.11 0.56 6.79
N PHE A 136 15.45 1.70 6.94
CA PHE A 136 16.00 2.98 6.46
C PHE A 136 17.27 3.37 7.22
N GLN A 137 17.35 3.08 8.52
CA GLN A 137 18.54 3.38 9.33
C GLN A 137 19.68 2.41 9.04
N TRP A 138 19.37 1.13 8.80
CA TRP A 138 20.35 0.07 8.54
C TRP A 138 20.02 -0.73 7.27
N PRO A 139 20.37 -0.22 6.07
CA PRO A 139 20.05 -0.90 4.81
C PRO A 139 20.60 -2.32 4.69
N GLY A 140 21.71 -2.62 5.40
CA GLY A 140 22.28 -3.98 5.43
C GLY A 140 21.44 -5.00 6.22
N LEU A 141 20.63 -4.55 7.18
CA LEU A 141 19.82 -5.42 8.02
C LEU A 141 18.78 -6.20 7.21
N GLN A 142 18.20 -5.58 6.20
CA GLN A 142 17.27 -6.24 5.29
C GLN A 142 17.93 -7.43 4.57
N LYS A 143 19.17 -7.27 4.10
CA LYS A 143 19.91 -8.35 3.43
C LYS A 143 20.20 -9.51 4.39
N ILE A 144 20.55 -9.20 5.64
CA ILE A 144 20.77 -10.19 6.69
C ILE A 144 19.46 -10.95 7.00
N LEU A 145 18.35 -10.22 7.07
CA LEU A 145 17.04 -10.81 7.36
C LEU A 145 16.62 -11.80 6.25
N LEU A 146 16.94 -11.51 4.98
CA LEU A 146 16.68 -12.38 3.84
C LEU A 146 17.51 -13.68 3.86
N LEU A 147 18.62 -13.71 4.60
CA LEU A 147 19.43 -14.92 4.80
C LEU A 147 18.83 -15.87 5.83
N ILE A 148 17.84 -15.44 6.62
CA ILE A 148 17.17 -16.27 7.61
C ILE A 148 16.28 -17.29 6.88
N PRO A 149 16.46 -18.60 7.10
CA PRO A 149 15.61 -19.62 6.48
C PRO A 149 14.14 -19.43 6.84
N ALA A 150 13.27 -19.56 5.85
CA ALA A 150 11.82 -19.36 5.98
C ALA A 150 11.18 -20.05 7.21
N PRO A 151 11.53 -21.31 7.60
CA PRO A 151 10.94 -21.95 8.76
C PRO A 151 11.29 -21.27 10.10
N ILE A 152 12.44 -20.61 10.19
CA ILE A 152 12.84 -19.86 11.40
C ILE A 152 12.10 -18.52 11.42
N ALA A 153 12.04 -17.85 10.30
CA ALA A 153 11.33 -16.58 10.14
C ALA A 153 9.83 -16.70 10.42
N MET A 154 9.21 -17.84 10.09
CA MET A 154 7.80 -18.09 10.36
C MET A 154 7.46 -18.28 11.86
N ARG A 155 8.45 -18.53 12.71
CA ARG A 155 8.27 -18.64 14.18
C ARG A 155 8.35 -17.30 14.90
N THR A 156 8.87 -16.27 14.25
CA THR A 156 9.03 -14.94 14.83
C THR A 156 7.72 -14.12 14.78
N SER A 157 7.74 -12.85 14.66
CA SER A 157 6.57 -11.99 14.75
C SER A 157 5.69 -11.98 13.49
N PRO A 158 4.35 -11.79 13.59
CA PRO A 158 3.45 -11.68 12.43
C PRO A 158 3.88 -10.65 11.37
N PRO A 159 4.38 -9.45 11.71
CA PRO A 159 4.85 -8.48 10.72
C PRO A 159 6.04 -8.99 9.90
N LEU A 160 6.95 -9.76 10.51
CA LEU A 160 8.10 -10.32 9.82
C LEU A 160 7.71 -11.38 8.78
N LYS A 161 6.73 -12.23 9.11
CA LYS A 161 6.16 -13.21 8.15
C LYS A 161 5.68 -12.52 6.89
N GLN A 162 5.03 -11.40 7.03
CA GLN A 162 4.37 -10.71 5.93
C GLN A 162 5.37 -10.00 5.01
N VAL A 163 6.38 -9.35 5.60
CA VAL A 163 7.48 -8.78 4.81
C VAL A 163 8.21 -9.86 4.02
N LEU A 164 8.47 -11.00 4.63
CA LEU A 164 9.13 -12.12 3.95
C LEU A 164 8.25 -12.76 2.88
N SER A 165 6.93 -12.86 3.09
CA SER A 165 5.99 -13.36 2.08
C SER A 165 5.88 -12.41 0.89
N LEU A 166 5.83 -11.10 1.11
CA LEU A 166 5.85 -10.09 0.04
C LEU A 166 7.14 -10.15 -0.77
N GLN A 167 8.28 -10.36 -0.11
CA GLN A 167 9.56 -10.50 -0.78
C GLN A 167 9.68 -11.81 -1.58
N ALA A 168 9.14 -12.91 -1.07
CA ALA A 168 9.09 -14.19 -1.79
C ALA A 168 8.25 -14.08 -3.06
N VAL A 169 7.12 -13.38 -3.02
CA VAL A 169 6.29 -13.09 -4.21
C VAL A 169 7.05 -12.22 -5.22
N ASN A 170 7.85 -11.26 -4.75
CA ASN A 170 8.67 -10.41 -5.62
C ASN A 170 9.83 -11.15 -6.31
N GLN A 171 10.23 -12.32 -5.82
CA GLN A 171 11.29 -13.13 -6.46
C GLN A 171 10.74 -14.06 -7.55
N LEU A 172 9.41 -14.20 -7.67
CA LEU A 172 8.82 -14.95 -8.77
C LEU A 172 9.00 -14.16 -10.08
N PRO A 173 9.58 -14.77 -11.12
CA PRO A 173 9.71 -14.11 -12.42
C PRO A 173 8.31 -13.81 -12.93
N ILE A 174 7.98 -12.53 -13.10
CA ILE A 174 6.75 -12.13 -13.79
C ILE A 174 6.89 -12.64 -15.22
N PRO A 175 6.01 -13.54 -15.71
CA PRO A 175 6.00 -13.89 -17.11
C PRO A 175 5.67 -12.61 -17.88
N LEU A 176 6.67 -12.03 -18.53
CA LEU A 176 6.47 -10.97 -19.51
C LEU A 176 5.60 -11.58 -20.60
N GLY A 177 4.30 -11.36 -20.54
CA GLY A 177 3.37 -11.72 -21.58
C GLY A 177 3.87 -11.15 -22.89
N LYS A 178 4.02 -12.04 -23.90
CA LYS A 178 4.33 -11.68 -25.28
C LYS A 178 3.23 -10.81 -25.86
#